data_99ee1143b9e3ca8d06de9c8760ff5cdb
#
_entry.id   99ee1143b9e3ca8d06de9c8760ff5cdb
#
_cell.length_a   1.000
_cell.length_b   1.000
_cell.length_c   1.000
_cell.angle_alpha   90.00
_cell.angle_beta   90.00
_cell.angle_gamma   90.00
#
_symmetry.space_group_name_H-M   'P 1'
#
loop_
_entity.id
_entity.type
_entity.pdbx_description
1 polymer ?
#
loop_
_entity_poly.entity_id
_entity_poly.type
_entity_poly.pdbx_seq_one_letter_code
_entity_poly.pdbx_strand_id
1 'polypeptide(L)'
;EVISGTILSSMLEGRGIPSVFLTGTQAGIITTKIYSNSKIKEINPTRIQRELDEGKVVVIAGFQGGTEDGEVTTLGRGGSDTSAVAIGKALGCETVQIYTDVDGIMAADPRIEPSAKILDYCDYEEVFQMAEKGAKVIHPRAVELAKNGDIVLEIKNTLNPSCKGTRIGLTRDAGGNYEDFQSRFMTSVAHKDNIAQVKVKSSEALFSKILNEMEEKHINLDMINFFTEEKAFALDQNKINLVEEILKKNNVEYEVRKHCAKVTLIGTKITETPGVIARVVRALSKAGI
;
A
#
# COMPACT_ATOMS: atom_id res chain seq x y z
N GLU A 1 4.58 -14.61 -14.24
CA GLU A 1 4.19 -15.54 -13.17
C GLU A 1 3.87 -16.94 -13.68
N VAL A 2 3.23 -17.11 -14.85
CA VAL A 2 2.94 -18.45 -15.42
C VAL A 2 4.22 -19.25 -15.64
N ILE A 3 5.23 -18.66 -16.28
CA ILE A 3 6.52 -19.36 -16.55
C ILE A 3 7.20 -19.75 -15.23
N SER A 4 7.36 -18.81 -14.29
CA SER A 4 8.01 -19.09 -13.02
C SER A 4 7.25 -20.10 -12.16
N GLY A 5 5.92 -20.02 -12.14
CA GLY A 5 5.08 -20.96 -11.42
C GLY A 5 5.16 -22.39 -11.99
N THR A 6 5.17 -22.52 -13.32
CA THR A 6 5.34 -23.82 -13.97
C THR A 6 6.71 -24.43 -13.67
N ILE A 7 7.78 -23.62 -13.72
CA ILE A 7 9.14 -24.08 -13.37
C ILE A 7 9.19 -24.52 -11.91
N LEU A 8 8.63 -23.73 -10.98
CA LEU A 8 8.59 -24.06 -9.56
C LEU A 8 7.86 -25.39 -9.31
N SER A 9 6.69 -25.59 -9.90
CA SER A 9 5.95 -26.84 -9.79
C SER A 9 6.76 -28.04 -10.32
N SER A 10 7.37 -27.89 -11.50
CA SER A 10 8.25 -28.95 -12.07
C SER A 10 9.45 -29.25 -11.17
N MET A 11 10.04 -28.24 -10.54
CA MET A 11 11.17 -28.44 -9.61
C MET A 11 10.75 -29.15 -8.32
N LEU A 12 9.56 -28.87 -7.81
CA LEU A 12 9.00 -29.58 -6.65
C LEU A 12 8.78 -31.06 -6.98
N GLU A 13 8.15 -31.35 -8.09
CA GLU A 13 7.95 -32.71 -8.62
C GLU A 13 9.28 -33.46 -8.77
N GLY A 14 10.28 -32.83 -9.36
CA GLY A 14 11.63 -33.39 -9.52
C GLY A 14 12.34 -33.69 -8.18
N ARG A 15 11.86 -33.12 -7.07
CA ARG A 15 12.32 -33.38 -5.70
C ARG A 15 11.42 -34.38 -4.93
N GLY A 16 10.44 -34.96 -5.60
CA GLY A 16 9.50 -35.91 -5.01
C GLY A 16 8.40 -35.23 -4.17
N ILE A 17 8.21 -33.92 -4.33
CA ILE A 17 7.13 -33.18 -3.68
C ILE A 17 5.95 -33.05 -4.67
N PRO A 18 4.84 -33.77 -4.46
CA PRO A 18 3.68 -33.67 -5.34
C PRO A 18 3.22 -32.21 -5.48
N SER A 19 3.08 -31.73 -6.70
CA SER A 19 2.66 -30.35 -6.92
C SER A 19 1.76 -30.23 -8.15
N VAL A 20 1.03 -29.11 -8.21
CA VAL A 20 0.24 -28.74 -9.38
C VAL A 20 0.35 -27.24 -9.63
N PHE A 21 0.52 -26.88 -10.90
CA PHE A 21 0.46 -25.47 -11.31
C PHE A 21 -0.93 -25.12 -11.81
N LEU A 22 -1.46 -23.97 -11.36
CA LEU A 22 -2.73 -23.41 -11.79
C LEU A 22 -2.54 -21.96 -12.24
N THR A 23 -3.17 -21.59 -13.36
CA THR A 23 -3.37 -20.18 -13.69
C THR A 23 -4.40 -19.55 -12.74
N GLY A 24 -4.49 -18.22 -12.69
CA GLY A 24 -5.50 -17.55 -11.85
C GLY A 24 -6.94 -17.98 -12.16
N THR A 25 -7.26 -18.15 -13.45
CA THR A 25 -8.57 -18.65 -13.90
C THR A 25 -8.80 -20.10 -13.43
N GLN A 26 -7.80 -20.96 -13.56
CA GLN A 26 -7.88 -22.36 -13.11
C GLN A 26 -7.98 -22.47 -11.59
N ALA A 27 -7.41 -21.52 -10.87
CA ALA A 27 -7.54 -21.38 -9.42
C ALA A 27 -8.88 -20.79 -8.98
N GLY A 28 -9.75 -20.45 -9.91
CA GLY A 28 -11.09 -19.93 -9.64
C GLY A 28 -11.16 -18.44 -9.31
N ILE A 29 -10.14 -17.64 -9.69
CA ILE A 29 -10.18 -16.18 -9.51
C ILE A 29 -11.04 -15.56 -10.60
N ILE A 30 -12.27 -15.17 -10.26
CA ILE A 30 -13.22 -14.52 -11.16
C ILE A 30 -13.15 -13.00 -10.99
N THR A 31 -13.05 -12.30 -12.11
CA THR A 31 -12.80 -10.86 -12.16
C THR A 31 -13.82 -10.08 -12.96
N THR A 32 -13.76 -8.75 -12.85
CA THR A 32 -14.47 -7.83 -13.72
C THR A 32 -13.87 -7.82 -15.14
N LYS A 33 -14.65 -7.40 -16.16
CA LYS A 33 -14.21 -7.30 -17.57
C LYS A 33 -13.32 -6.07 -17.87
N ILE A 34 -12.54 -5.60 -16.89
CA ILE A 34 -11.56 -4.53 -17.08
C ILE A 34 -10.18 -5.17 -17.18
N TYR A 35 -9.70 -5.42 -18.39
CA TYR A 35 -8.58 -6.34 -18.67
C TYR A 35 -7.23 -6.01 -18.01
N SER A 36 -6.91 -4.72 -17.81
CA SER A 36 -5.61 -4.29 -17.29
C SER A 36 -5.60 -3.84 -15.82
N ASN A 37 -6.78 -3.67 -15.21
CA ASN A 37 -6.94 -3.27 -13.81
C ASN A 37 -8.26 -3.83 -13.26
N SER A 38 -8.43 -5.13 -13.41
CA SER A 38 -9.64 -5.83 -12.99
C SER A 38 -9.74 -5.91 -11.46
N LYS A 39 -10.96 -6.05 -10.98
CA LYS A 39 -11.25 -6.33 -9.57
C LYS A 39 -11.68 -7.78 -9.43
N ILE A 40 -11.22 -8.44 -8.38
CA ILE A 40 -11.71 -9.77 -8.01
C ILE A 40 -13.17 -9.62 -7.58
N LYS A 41 -14.06 -10.35 -8.24
CA LYS A 41 -15.49 -10.45 -7.90
C LYS A 41 -15.71 -11.56 -6.89
N GLU A 42 -15.10 -12.71 -7.18
CA GLU A 42 -15.30 -13.95 -6.43
C GLU A 42 -14.06 -14.83 -6.60
N ILE A 43 -13.82 -15.71 -5.63
CA ILE A 43 -12.88 -16.82 -5.76
C ILE A 43 -13.64 -18.11 -5.43
N ASN A 44 -13.61 -19.05 -6.38
CA ASN A 44 -14.08 -20.41 -6.15
C ASN A 44 -12.89 -21.32 -5.82
N PRO A 45 -12.63 -21.62 -4.54
CA PRO A 45 -11.45 -22.37 -4.12
C PRO A 45 -11.58 -23.89 -4.31
N THR A 46 -12.68 -24.41 -4.86
CA THR A 46 -12.98 -25.85 -4.91
C THR A 46 -11.84 -26.67 -5.55
N ARG A 47 -11.25 -26.18 -6.62
CA ARG A 47 -10.12 -26.88 -7.28
C ARG A 47 -8.87 -26.84 -6.42
N ILE A 48 -8.56 -25.70 -5.83
CA ILE A 48 -7.39 -25.54 -4.94
C ILE A 48 -7.55 -26.50 -3.76
N GLN A 49 -8.71 -26.50 -3.11
CA GLN A 49 -8.97 -27.36 -1.97
C GLN A 49 -8.81 -28.85 -2.32
N ARG A 50 -9.36 -29.29 -3.43
CA ARG A 50 -9.22 -30.68 -3.89
C ARG A 50 -7.74 -31.09 -4.04
N GLU A 51 -6.92 -30.27 -4.70
CA GLU A 51 -5.52 -30.59 -4.91
C GLU A 51 -4.72 -30.57 -3.58
N LEU A 52 -5.10 -29.69 -2.63
CA LEU A 52 -4.55 -29.68 -1.26
C LEU A 52 -4.94 -30.94 -0.48
N ASP A 53 -6.20 -31.38 -0.56
CA ASP A 53 -6.70 -32.58 0.09
C ASP A 53 -5.99 -33.86 -0.44
N GLU A 54 -5.53 -33.83 -1.69
CA GLU A 54 -4.67 -34.88 -2.29
C GLU A 54 -3.20 -34.79 -1.83
N GLY A 55 -2.86 -33.85 -0.95
CA GLY A 55 -1.51 -33.66 -0.40
C GLY A 55 -0.50 -32.98 -1.33
N LYS A 56 -0.99 -32.24 -2.32
CA LYS A 56 -0.16 -31.52 -3.28
C LYS A 56 0.16 -30.11 -2.84
N VAL A 57 1.32 -29.60 -3.24
CA VAL A 57 1.62 -28.18 -3.23
C VAL A 57 0.94 -27.53 -4.43
N VAL A 58 0.07 -26.56 -4.19
CA VAL A 58 -0.64 -25.83 -5.26
C VAL A 58 0.09 -24.53 -5.57
N VAL A 59 0.74 -24.48 -6.72
CA VAL A 59 1.41 -23.28 -7.23
C VAL A 59 0.45 -22.50 -8.11
N ILE A 60 0.15 -21.26 -7.77
CA ILE A 60 -0.84 -20.43 -8.49
C ILE A 60 -0.17 -19.21 -9.08
N ALA A 61 -0.39 -18.97 -10.37
CA ALA A 61 0.00 -17.70 -10.98
C ALA A 61 -0.91 -16.58 -10.47
N GLY A 62 -0.40 -15.75 -9.59
CA GLY A 62 -1.08 -14.54 -9.10
C GLY A 62 -1.15 -13.43 -10.16
N PHE A 63 -1.53 -12.22 -9.76
CA PHE A 63 -1.66 -11.04 -10.63
C PHE A 63 -2.76 -11.15 -11.70
N GLN A 64 -3.31 -12.29 -11.94
CA GLN A 64 -4.28 -12.57 -12.99
C GLN A 64 -5.50 -13.34 -12.47
N GLY A 65 -6.58 -13.25 -13.23
CA GLY A 65 -7.78 -14.05 -13.07
C GLY A 65 -8.48 -14.20 -14.41
N GLY A 66 -9.73 -14.59 -14.40
CA GLY A 66 -10.55 -14.69 -15.61
C GLY A 66 -11.93 -14.06 -15.42
N THR A 67 -12.50 -13.62 -16.52
CA THR A 67 -13.92 -13.26 -16.56
C THR A 67 -14.79 -14.52 -16.49
N GLU A 68 -16.07 -14.36 -16.24
CA GLU A 68 -17.04 -15.47 -16.29
C GLU A 68 -17.06 -16.16 -17.67
N ASP A 69 -16.70 -15.44 -18.74
CA ASP A 69 -16.60 -15.98 -20.11
C ASP A 69 -15.23 -16.65 -20.38
N GLY A 70 -14.32 -16.69 -19.38
CA GLY A 70 -13.01 -17.35 -19.48
C GLY A 70 -11.87 -16.48 -20.04
N GLU A 71 -12.10 -15.20 -20.32
CA GLU A 71 -11.07 -14.28 -20.79
C GLU A 71 -10.09 -13.90 -19.67
N VAL A 72 -8.79 -13.91 -19.97
CA VAL A 72 -7.75 -13.59 -18.98
C VAL A 72 -7.70 -12.10 -18.70
N THR A 73 -7.63 -11.74 -17.42
CA THR A 73 -7.53 -10.37 -16.94
C THR A 73 -6.36 -10.21 -15.99
N THR A 74 -5.88 -8.98 -15.81
CA THR A 74 -4.84 -8.66 -14.83
C THR A 74 -5.35 -7.67 -13.79
N LEU A 75 -4.88 -7.83 -12.55
CA LEU A 75 -5.34 -7.08 -11.38
C LEU A 75 -4.66 -5.70 -11.24
N GLY A 76 -3.70 -5.38 -12.10
CA GLY A 76 -2.94 -4.15 -12.00
C GLY A 76 -1.88 -4.17 -10.89
N ARG A 77 -1.38 -3.01 -10.48
CA ARG A 77 -0.31 -2.91 -9.48
C ARG A 77 -0.70 -3.57 -8.16
N GLY A 78 0.25 -4.31 -7.56
CA GLY A 78 0.02 -5.08 -6.33
C GLY A 78 -0.91 -6.27 -6.51
N GLY A 79 -1.12 -6.71 -7.75
CA GLY A 79 -2.03 -7.80 -8.07
C GLY A 79 -1.60 -9.14 -7.48
N SER A 80 -0.28 -9.41 -7.36
CA SER A 80 0.24 -10.66 -6.76
C SER A 80 -0.08 -10.73 -5.26
N ASP A 81 0.21 -9.66 -4.51
CA ASP A 81 -0.15 -9.57 -3.08
C ASP A 81 -1.66 -9.69 -2.91
N THR A 82 -2.41 -8.99 -3.75
CA THR A 82 -3.88 -9.00 -3.74
C THR A 82 -4.44 -10.41 -3.99
N SER A 83 -3.90 -11.13 -4.97
CA SER A 83 -4.34 -12.50 -5.27
C SER A 83 -3.97 -13.48 -4.15
N ALA A 84 -2.78 -13.36 -3.55
CA ALA A 84 -2.37 -14.18 -2.42
C ALA A 84 -3.32 -14.05 -1.22
N VAL A 85 -3.62 -12.81 -0.83
CA VAL A 85 -4.54 -12.54 0.29
C VAL A 85 -5.97 -12.98 -0.03
N ALA A 86 -6.45 -12.73 -1.25
CA ALA A 86 -7.79 -13.12 -1.66
C ALA A 86 -7.98 -14.65 -1.67
N ILE A 87 -6.98 -15.40 -2.14
CA ILE A 87 -6.96 -16.87 -2.08
C ILE A 87 -6.91 -17.33 -0.63
N GLY A 88 -6.03 -16.77 0.20
CA GLY A 88 -5.95 -17.07 1.63
C GLY A 88 -7.29 -16.90 2.33
N LYS A 89 -7.99 -15.79 2.03
CA LYS A 89 -9.35 -15.55 2.55
C LYS A 89 -10.36 -16.62 2.09
N ALA A 90 -10.33 -16.97 0.81
CA ALA A 90 -11.25 -17.97 0.25
C ALA A 90 -11.01 -19.38 0.82
N LEU A 91 -9.78 -19.68 1.25
CA LEU A 91 -9.41 -20.94 1.91
C LEU A 91 -9.56 -20.89 3.43
N GLY A 92 -9.95 -19.76 4.03
CA GLY A 92 -10.06 -19.61 5.48
C GLY A 92 -8.72 -19.61 6.21
N CYS A 93 -7.65 -19.15 5.56
CA CYS A 93 -6.33 -19.07 6.18
C CYS A 93 -6.29 -17.99 7.26
N GLU A 94 -5.68 -18.29 8.40
CA GLU A 94 -5.43 -17.30 9.47
C GLU A 94 -4.27 -16.37 9.12
N THR A 95 -3.31 -16.87 8.34
CA THR A 95 -2.07 -16.14 8.00
C THR A 95 -1.74 -16.28 6.51
N VAL A 96 -1.28 -15.20 5.91
CA VAL A 96 -0.70 -15.17 4.56
C VAL A 96 0.71 -14.59 4.63
N GLN A 97 1.68 -15.30 4.10
CA GLN A 97 3.09 -14.86 4.05
C GLN A 97 3.39 -14.23 2.70
N ILE A 98 3.93 -13.01 2.72
CA ILE A 98 4.39 -12.27 1.53
C ILE A 98 5.92 -12.27 1.55
N TYR A 99 6.52 -13.01 0.63
CA TYR A 99 7.96 -13.06 0.45
C TYR A 99 8.41 -12.00 -0.55
N THR A 100 9.36 -11.17 -0.13
CA THR A 100 9.88 -10.02 -0.89
C THR A 100 11.40 -9.94 -0.76
N ASP A 101 12.00 -8.86 -1.25
CA ASP A 101 13.45 -8.59 -1.22
C ASP A 101 13.90 -7.74 -0.02
N VAL A 102 12.99 -7.42 0.90
CA VAL A 102 13.28 -6.65 2.12
C VAL A 102 13.02 -7.48 3.38
N ASP A 103 13.75 -7.18 4.46
CA ASP A 103 13.65 -7.90 5.73
C ASP A 103 12.34 -7.66 6.51
N GLY A 104 11.53 -6.70 6.07
CA GLY A 104 10.27 -6.33 6.71
C GLY A 104 9.94 -4.86 6.48
N ILE A 105 8.93 -4.36 7.19
CA ILE A 105 8.55 -2.95 7.16
C ILE A 105 9.47 -2.19 8.11
N MET A 106 10.06 -1.11 7.63
CA MET A 106 10.96 -0.28 8.42
C MET A 106 10.27 0.97 8.97
N ALA A 107 10.74 1.46 10.10
CA ALA A 107 10.23 2.67 10.75
C ALA A 107 10.47 3.96 9.93
N ALA A 108 11.38 3.93 8.97
CA ALA A 108 11.64 4.97 7.97
C ALA A 108 12.29 4.35 6.73
N ASP A 109 12.41 5.12 5.64
CA ASP A 109 13.13 4.66 4.45
C ASP A 109 14.64 4.50 4.77
N PRO A 110 15.22 3.29 4.69
CA PRO A 110 16.62 3.05 5.05
C PRO A 110 17.61 3.77 4.13
N ARG A 111 17.18 4.22 2.95
CA ARG A 111 18.01 5.02 2.05
C ARG A 111 18.23 6.45 2.57
N ILE A 112 17.31 6.95 3.43
CA ILE A 112 17.36 8.27 4.05
C ILE A 112 17.86 8.15 5.48
N GLU A 113 17.34 7.18 6.23
CA GLU A 113 17.74 6.91 7.63
C GLU A 113 18.25 5.46 7.76
N PRO A 114 19.56 5.25 7.55
CA PRO A 114 20.15 3.90 7.59
C PRO A 114 20.01 3.18 8.93
N SER A 115 19.76 3.92 10.03
CA SER A 115 19.52 3.34 11.36
C SER A 115 18.07 2.95 11.61
N ALA A 116 17.19 3.09 10.60
CA ALA A 116 15.79 2.70 10.71
C ALA A 116 15.66 1.22 11.07
N LYS A 117 14.85 0.94 12.09
CA LYS A 117 14.64 -0.43 12.58
C LYS A 117 13.48 -1.08 11.84
N ILE A 118 13.58 -2.40 11.68
CA ILE A 118 12.45 -3.22 11.23
C ILE A 118 11.39 -3.20 12.35
N LEU A 119 10.15 -3.08 11.96
CA LEU A 119 9.00 -3.16 12.85
C LEU A 119 8.60 -4.63 12.98
N ASP A 120 8.62 -5.18 14.19
CA ASP A 120 8.19 -6.57 14.42
C ASP A 120 6.69 -6.73 14.14
N TYR A 121 5.93 -5.67 14.39
CA TYR A 121 4.48 -5.64 14.25
C TYR A 121 3.98 -4.27 13.78
N CYS A 122 2.92 -4.28 12.95
CA CYS A 122 2.15 -3.11 12.54
C CYS A 122 0.65 -3.41 12.53
N ASP A 123 -0.16 -2.40 12.83
CA ASP A 123 -1.60 -2.44 12.58
C ASP A 123 -1.91 -2.29 11.08
N TYR A 124 -3.06 -2.81 10.61
CA TYR A 124 -3.48 -2.66 9.21
C TYR A 124 -3.59 -1.19 8.78
N GLU A 125 -4.11 -0.31 9.66
CA GLU A 125 -4.26 1.11 9.37
C GLU A 125 -2.92 1.80 9.21
N GLU A 126 -1.94 1.47 10.06
CA GLU A 126 -0.58 1.99 9.97
C GLU A 126 0.06 1.61 8.65
N VAL A 127 -0.02 0.33 8.25
CA VAL A 127 0.55 -0.15 7.00
C VAL A 127 -0.17 0.43 5.79
N PHE A 128 -1.49 0.57 5.86
CA PHE A 128 -2.27 1.23 4.80
C PHE A 128 -1.81 2.68 4.62
N GLN A 129 -1.68 3.43 5.71
CA GLN A 129 -1.16 4.80 5.68
C GLN A 129 0.28 4.87 5.14
N MET A 130 1.17 3.96 5.58
CA MET A 130 2.53 3.87 5.05
C MET A 130 2.54 3.67 3.55
N ALA A 131 1.75 2.74 3.05
CA ALA A 131 1.66 2.40 1.63
C ALA A 131 1.11 3.55 0.79
N GLU A 132 0.09 4.27 1.28
CA GLU A 132 -0.43 5.47 0.63
C GLU A 132 0.57 6.63 0.62
N LYS A 133 1.40 6.76 1.65
CA LYS A 133 2.35 7.88 1.81
C LYS A 133 3.73 7.60 1.22
N GLY A 134 3.93 6.46 0.57
CA GLY A 134 5.12 6.19 -0.23
C GLY A 134 5.96 4.98 0.17
N ALA A 135 5.67 4.32 1.28
CA ALA A 135 6.31 3.04 1.61
C ALA A 135 5.80 1.95 0.64
N LYS A 136 6.72 1.27 -0.05
CA LYS A 136 6.37 0.35 -1.15
C LYS A 136 6.59 -1.12 -0.77
N VAL A 137 6.30 -1.52 0.45
CA VAL A 137 6.54 -2.91 0.89
C VAL A 137 5.37 -3.83 0.53
N ILE A 138 4.14 -3.35 0.66
CA ILE A 138 2.92 -4.10 0.33
C ILE A 138 1.88 -3.14 -0.29
N HIS A 139 1.03 -3.67 -1.16
CA HIS A 139 0.02 -2.85 -1.81
C HIS A 139 -1.21 -2.62 -0.90
N PRO A 140 -1.78 -1.37 -0.82
CA PRO A 140 -2.92 -1.06 0.04
C PRO A 140 -4.12 -1.99 -0.13
N ARG A 141 -4.43 -2.42 -1.36
CA ARG A 141 -5.53 -3.36 -1.63
C ARG A 141 -5.36 -4.71 -0.92
N ALA A 142 -4.14 -5.21 -0.80
CA ALA A 142 -3.87 -6.46 -0.11
C ALA A 142 -4.08 -6.30 1.40
N VAL A 143 -3.66 -5.17 1.97
CA VAL A 143 -3.86 -4.83 3.38
C VAL A 143 -5.35 -4.70 3.70
N GLU A 144 -6.12 -4.02 2.86
CA GLU A 144 -7.57 -3.89 2.99
C GLU A 144 -8.29 -5.24 2.96
N LEU A 145 -7.91 -6.12 2.03
CA LEU A 145 -8.47 -7.47 1.96
C LEU A 145 -8.12 -8.31 3.19
N ALA A 146 -6.90 -8.19 3.69
CA ALA A 146 -6.46 -8.88 4.90
C ALA A 146 -7.25 -8.40 6.13
N LYS A 147 -7.40 -7.09 6.29
CA LYS A 147 -8.24 -6.48 7.35
C LYS A 147 -9.67 -6.99 7.29
N ASN A 148 -10.28 -6.99 6.11
CA ASN A 148 -11.67 -7.46 5.90
C ASN A 148 -11.84 -8.98 6.05
N GLY A 149 -10.77 -9.73 6.18
CA GLY A 149 -10.75 -11.18 6.37
C GLY A 149 -10.15 -11.61 7.69
N ASP A 150 -9.75 -10.70 8.57
CA ASP A 150 -9.01 -10.95 9.82
C ASP A 150 -7.75 -11.81 9.60
N ILE A 151 -7.08 -11.64 8.45
CA ILE A 151 -5.91 -12.41 8.03
C ILE A 151 -4.64 -11.71 8.46
N VAL A 152 -3.83 -12.32 9.27
CA VAL A 152 -2.49 -11.82 9.59
C VAL A 152 -1.59 -11.92 8.36
N LEU A 153 -0.95 -10.80 7.98
CA LEU A 153 0.08 -10.82 6.95
C LEU A 153 1.46 -10.90 7.60
N GLU A 154 2.34 -11.73 7.06
CA GLU A 154 3.75 -11.78 7.46
C GLU A 154 4.62 -11.39 6.28
N ILE A 155 5.31 -10.28 6.40
CA ILE A 155 6.28 -9.82 5.39
C ILE A 155 7.63 -10.46 5.71
N LYS A 156 8.18 -11.23 4.79
CA LYS A 156 9.41 -12.00 4.96
C LYS A 156 10.37 -11.78 3.80
N ASN A 157 11.68 -11.89 4.10
CA ASN A 157 12.69 -11.79 3.06
C ASN A 157 12.98 -13.17 2.45
N THR A 158 12.84 -13.27 1.14
CA THR A 158 13.15 -14.49 0.38
C THR A 158 14.65 -14.87 0.48
N LEU A 159 15.52 -13.87 0.56
CA LEU A 159 16.98 -14.07 0.59
C LEU A 159 17.56 -14.17 2.01
N ASN A 160 16.76 -13.84 3.04
CA ASN A 160 17.15 -13.92 4.45
C ASN A 160 16.07 -14.65 5.28
N PRO A 161 15.97 -15.98 5.15
CA PRO A 161 14.93 -16.77 5.83
C PRO A 161 15.01 -16.74 7.36
N SER A 162 16.16 -16.36 7.93
CA SER A 162 16.35 -16.23 9.39
C SER A 162 15.73 -14.95 9.95
N CYS A 163 15.44 -13.96 9.13
CA CYS A 163 14.77 -12.75 9.56
C CYS A 163 13.31 -13.02 9.93
N LYS A 164 12.88 -12.54 11.10
CA LYS A 164 11.49 -12.70 11.57
C LYS A 164 10.49 -12.01 10.65
N GLY A 165 10.90 -10.92 10.02
CA GLY A 165 10.02 -10.08 9.21
C GLY A 165 9.10 -9.19 10.04
N THR A 166 8.02 -8.73 9.43
CA THR A 166 6.99 -7.90 10.07
C THR A 166 5.65 -8.62 10.02
N ARG A 167 4.94 -8.67 11.14
CA ARG A 167 3.55 -9.13 11.21
C ARG A 167 2.61 -7.93 11.11
N ILE A 168 1.56 -8.07 10.31
CA ILE A 168 0.53 -7.04 10.11
C ILE A 168 -0.81 -7.66 10.46
N GLY A 169 -1.54 -7.03 11.35
CA GLY A 169 -2.86 -7.52 11.71
C GLY A 169 -3.23 -7.26 13.16
N LEU A 170 -4.35 -7.83 13.57
CA LEU A 170 -4.75 -7.85 14.96
C LEU A 170 -4.10 -9.08 15.62
N THR A 171 -3.10 -8.87 16.48
CA THR A 171 -2.56 -9.96 17.29
C THR A 171 -3.42 -10.16 18.54
N ARG A 172 -3.67 -11.44 18.86
CA ARG A 172 -4.32 -11.82 20.12
C ARG A 172 -3.28 -12.47 21.03
N ASP A 173 -3.35 -12.17 22.31
CA ASP A 173 -2.58 -12.90 23.32
C ASP A 173 -3.09 -14.35 23.50
N ALA A 174 -2.40 -15.16 24.28
CA ALA A 174 -2.81 -16.53 24.57
C ALA A 174 -4.18 -16.66 25.26
N GLY A 175 -4.74 -15.55 25.74
CA GLY A 175 -6.09 -15.46 26.33
C GLY A 175 -7.16 -15.01 25.34
N GLY A 176 -6.80 -14.77 24.06
CA GLY A 176 -7.71 -14.31 23.01
C GLY A 176 -8.01 -12.81 23.04
N ASN A 177 -7.36 -12.03 23.91
CA ASN A 177 -7.47 -10.59 23.92
C ASN A 177 -6.55 -9.99 22.88
N TYR A 178 -6.93 -8.82 22.31
CA TYR A 178 -6.04 -8.10 21.42
C TYR A 178 -4.83 -7.59 22.21
N GLU A 179 -3.63 -7.96 21.75
CA GLU A 179 -2.40 -7.41 22.33
C GLU A 179 -2.40 -5.89 22.18
N ASP A 180 -2.24 -5.19 23.31
CA ASP A 180 -2.21 -3.73 23.31
C ASP A 180 -0.85 -3.20 22.81
N PHE A 181 -0.64 -3.20 21.50
CA PHE A 181 0.45 -2.47 20.85
C PHE A 181 0.28 -0.95 20.92
N GLN A 182 -0.73 -0.50 21.64
CA GLN A 182 -1.16 0.90 21.79
C GLN A 182 -0.16 1.79 22.52
N SER A 183 0.97 1.28 22.98
CA SER A 183 1.99 2.10 23.64
C SER A 183 2.82 2.96 22.67
N ARG A 184 2.74 2.72 21.37
CA ARG A 184 3.49 3.48 20.37
C ARG A 184 2.66 4.65 19.85
N PHE A 185 3.03 5.88 20.26
CA PHE A 185 2.40 7.08 19.70
C PHE A 185 2.79 7.35 18.22
N MET A 186 3.92 6.80 17.76
CA MET A 186 4.44 6.92 16.42
C MET A 186 5.09 5.60 16.02
N THR A 187 4.70 5.07 14.89
CA THR A 187 5.17 3.79 14.36
C THR A 187 6.24 4.01 13.30
N SER A 188 5.99 4.94 12.38
CA SER A 188 6.93 5.21 11.28
C SER A 188 6.86 6.64 10.78
N VAL A 189 7.83 6.95 9.92
CA VAL A 189 7.91 8.19 9.16
C VAL A 189 7.96 7.84 7.68
N ALA A 190 6.96 8.28 6.93
CA ALA A 190 6.96 8.18 5.48
C ALA A 190 7.36 9.52 4.84
N HIS A 191 7.96 9.47 3.67
CA HIS A 191 8.27 10.66 2.90
C HIS A 191 7.83 10.49 1.45
N LYS A 192 7.59 11.62 0.80
CA LYS A 192 7.30 11.70 -0.62
C LYS A 192 8.05 12.90 -1.18
N ASP A 193 8.97 12.63 -2.09
CA ASP A 193 9.75 13.65 -2.78
C ASP A 193 9.01 14.20 -4.00
N ASN A 194 9.65 15.17 -4.66
CA ASN A 194 9.17 15.77 -5.90
C ASN A 194 7.82 16.47 -5.75
N ILE A 195 7.63 17.14 -4.63
CA ILE A 195 6.43 17.93 -4.31
C ILE A 195 6.68 19.39 -4.64
N ALA A 196 5.68 20.04 -5.22
CA ALA A 196 5.60 21.50 -5.29
C ALA A 196 4.52 22.01 -4.34
N GLN A 197 4.83 23.05 -3.59
CA GLN A 197 3.89 23.81 -2.78
C GLN A 197 3.46 25.05 -3.54
N VAL A 198 2.18 25.31 -3.60
CA VAL A 198 1.59 26.48 -4.23
C VAL A 198 0.77 27.25 -3.21
N LYS A 199 0.99 28.54 -3.11
CA LYS A 199 0.17 29.47 -2.34
C LYS A 199 -0.57 30.38 -3.30
N VAL A 200 -1.85 30.60 -3.04
CA VAL A 200 -2.75 31.34 -3.91
C VAL A 200 -3.54 32.35 -3.09
N LYS A 201 -3.54 33.61 -3.49
CA LYS A 201 -4.45 34.62 -2.94
C LYS A 201 -5.69 34.72 -3.83
N SER A 202 -6.81 34.27 -3.35
CA SER A 202 -8.07 34.26 -4.12
C SER A 202 -9.29 34.22 -3.24
N SER A 203 -10.44 34.70 -3.75
CA SER A 203 -11.74 34.45 -3.15
C SER A 203 -12.11 32.97 -3.20
N GLU A 204 -13.05 32.54 -2.38
CA GLU A 204 -13.52 31.15 -2.38
C GLU A 204 -14.12 30.73 -3.73
N ALA A 205 -14.95 31.60 -4.32
CA ALA A 205 -15.57 31.33 -5.62
C ALA A 205 -14.54 31.13 -6.74
N LEU A 206 -13.49 31.96 -6.77
CA LEU A 206 -12.43 31.84 -7.76
C LEU A 206 -11.57 30.60 -7.53
N PHE A 207 -11.28 30.26 -6.27
CA PHE A 207 -10.54 29.04 -5.95
C PHE A 207 -11.33 27.77 -6.31
N SER A 208 -12.64 27.74 -6.05
CA SER A 208 -13.51 26.64 -6.50
C SER A 208 -13.46 26.44 -8.01
N LYS A 209 -13.48 27.54 -8.78
CA LYS A 209 -13.33 27.47 -10.24
C LYS A 209 -11.97 26.87 -10.64
N ILE A 210 -10.89 27.27 -9.98
CA ILE A 210 -9.54 26.75 -10.21
C ILE A 210 -9.48 25.24 -9.92
N LEU A 211 -10.09 24.78 -8.82
CA LEU A 211 -10.16 23.36 -8.47
C LEU A 211 -10.90 22.55 -9.53
N ASN A 212 -12.00 23.05 -10.07
CA ASN A 212 -12.74 22.38 -11.15
C ASN A 212 -11.88 22.26 -12.42
N GLU A 213 -11.14 23.33 -12.81
CA GLU A 213 -10.23 23.27 -13.96
C GLU A 213 -9.06 22.27 -13.72
N MET A 214 -8.60 22.13 -12.46
CA MET A 214 -7.60 21.11 -12.09
C MET A 214 -8.17 19.70 -12.20
N GLU A 215 -9.41 19.48 -11.75
CA GLU A 215 -10.10 18.20 -11.84
C GLU A 215 -10.27 17.75 -13.30
N GLU A 216 -10.71 18.65 -14.19
CA GLU A 216 -10.82 18.39 -15.63
C GLU A 216 -9.50 17.94 -16.26
N LYS A 217 -8.37 18.46 -15.75
CA LYS A 217 -7.02 18.08 -16.18
C LYS A 217 -6.41 16.91 -15.41
N HIS A 218 -7.18 16.23 -14.57
CA HIS A 218 -6.75 15.11 -13.73
C HIS A 218 -5.51 15.46 -12.86
N ILE A 219 -5.54 16.65 -12.24
CA ILE A 219 -4.50 17.10 -11.31
C ILE A 219 -4.97 16.80 -9.88
N ASN A 220 -4.33 15.84 -9.23
CA ASN A 220 -4.59 15.51 -7.84
C ASN A 220 -3.78 16.41 -6.91
N LEU A 221 -4.44 16.93 -5.87
CA LEU A 221 -3.80 17.67 -4.79
C LEU A 221 -3.52 16.73 -3.62
N ASP A 222 -2.34 16.87 -3.02
CA ASP A 222 -1.87 15.99 -1.94
C ASP A 222 -2.23 16.54 -0.54
N MET A 223 -2.31 17.86 -0.42
CA MET A 223 -2.65 18.58 0.81
C MET A 223 -3.25 19.94 0.43
N ILE A 224 -4.28 20.37 1.14
CA ILE A 224 -4.86 21.69 0.99
C ILE A 224 -5.03 22.31 2.37
N ASN A 225 -4.54 23.54 2.55
CA ASN A 225 -4.79 24.38 3.71
C ASN A 225 -5.56 25.62 3.29
N PHE A 226 -6.66 25.89 3.96
CA PHE A 226 -7.49 27.07 3.75
C PHE A 226 -7.22 28.08 4.87
N PHE A 227 -6.75 29.25 4.51
CA PHE A 227 -6.70 30.42 5.38
C PHE A 227 -7.65 31.49 4.80
N THR A 228 -7.99 32.48 5.58
CA THR A 228 -8.99 33.48 5.19
C THR A 228 -8.66 34.19 3.88
N GLU A 229 -7.41 34.58 3.68
CA GLU A 229 -6.97 35.30 2.49
C GLU A 229 -6.07 34.48 1.56
N GLU A 230 -5.51 33.40 2.04
CA GLU A 230 -4.55 32.57 1.33
C GLU A 230 -4.98 31.10 1.36
N LYS A 231 -4.78 30.41 0.27
CA LYS A 231 -4.93 28.95 0.17
C LYS A 231 -3.58 28.36 -0.19
N ALA A 232 -3.16 27.34 0.52
CA ALA A 232 -1.92 26.64 0.22
C ALA A 232 -2.20 25.19 -0.10
N PHE A 233 -1.66 24.67 -1.18
CA PHE A 233 -1.80 23.28 -1.55
C PHE A 233 -0.48 22.69 -2.05
N ALA A 234 -0.39 21.37 -1.98
CA ALA A 234 0.75 20.61 -2.45
C ALA A 234 0.32 19.64 -3.55
N LEU A 235 1.20 19.41 -4.51
CA LEU A 235 0.96 18.49 -5.64
C LEU A 235 2.28 17.91 -6.14
N ASP A 236 2.19 16.89 -6.99
CA ASP A 236 3.35 16.36 -7.71
C ASP A 236 3.96 17.45 -8.60
N GLN A 237 5.26 17.72 -8.44
CA GLN A 237 5.99 18.77 -9.14
C GLN A 237 5.91 18.62 -10.67
N ASN A 238 5.75 17.41 -11.19
CA ASN A 238 5.61 17.16 -12.63
C ASN A 238 4.35 17.80 -13.22
N LYS A 239 3.36 18.14 -12.40
CA LYS A 239 2.11 18.79 -12.80
C LYS A 239 2.13 20.32 -12.65
N ILE A 240 3.22 20.88 -12.12
CA ILE A 240 3.26 22.30 -11.75
C ILE A 240 3.05 23.25 -12.94
N ASN A 241 3.59 22.94 -14.12
CA ASN A 241 3.43 23.78 -15.30
C ASN A 241 1.96 23.93 -15.70
N LEU A 242 1.18 22.82 -15.62
CA LEU A 242 -0.26 22.87 -15.91
C LEU A 242 -1.02 23.70 -14.88
N VAL A 243 -0.61 23.63 -13.61
CA VAL A 243 -1.20 24.45 -12.54
C VAL A 243 -0.88 25.92 -12.74
N GLU A 244 0.36 26.28 -13.06
CA GLU A 244 0.75 27.67 -13.37
C GLU A 244 -0.03 28.24 -14.55
N GLU A 245 -0.30 27.44 -15.60
CA GLU A 245 -1.16 27.85 -16.72
C GLU A 245 -2.59 28.19 -16.26
N ILE A 246 -3.19 27.35 -15.41
CA ILE A 246 -4.53 27.59 -14.86
C ILE A 246 -4.55 28.86 -14.02
N LEU A 247 -3.55 29.03 -13.14
CA LEU A 247 -3.47 30.20 -12.27
C LEU A 247 -3.29 31.50 -13.05
N LYS A 248 -2.41 31.53 -14.07
CA LYS A 248 -2.22 32.64 -14.98
C LYS A 248 -3.49 33.00 -15.77
N LYS A 249 -4.16 32.00 -16.32
CA LYS A 249 -5.45 32.17 -17.05
C LYS A 249 -6.52 32.83 -16.19
N ASN A 250 -6.52 32.55 -14.89
CA ASN A 250 -7.48 33.11 -13.94
C ASN A 250 -7.00 34.41 -13.27
N ASN A 251 -5.86 34.98 -13.68
CA ASN A 251 -5.25 36.21 -13.15
C ASN A 251 -5.12 36.20 -11.61
N VAL A 252 -4.63 35.11 -11.05
CA VAL A 252 -4.48 34.93 -9.61
C VAL A 252 -3.04 35.19 -9.20
N GLU A 253 -2.83 35.91 -8.09
CA GLU A 253 -1.52 36.06 -7.45
C GLU A 253 -1.14 34.72 -6.79
N TYR A 254 0.04 34.19 -7.10
CA TYR A 254 0.51 32.92 -6.55
C TYR A 254 2.02 32.88 -6.31
N GLU A 255 2.43 32.05 -5.39
CA GLU A 255 3.83 31.70 -5.10
C GLU A 255 4.00 30.19 -5.26
N VAL A 256 5.10 29.76 -5.89
CA VAL A 256 5.44 28.35 -6.06
C VAL A 256 6.79 28.06 -5.42
N ARG A 257 6.82 27.03 -4.56
CA ARG A 257 8.05 26.42 -4.05
C ARG A 257 8.20 25.04 -4.66
N LYS A 258 9.25 24.85 -5.44
CA LYS A 258 9.62 23.55 -6.05
C LYS A 258 10.63 22.83 -5.16
N HIS A 259 10.84 21.54 -5.48
CA HIS A 259 11.81 20.69 -4.77
C HIS A 259 11.50 20.52 -3.26
N CYS A 260 10.23 20.48 -2.92
CA CYS A 260 9.80 20.16 -1.58
C CYS A 260 9.66 18.64 -1.40
N ALA A 261 9.78 18.20 -0.15
CA ALA A 261 9.41 16.87 0.28
C ALA A 261 8.27 16.95 1.30
N LYS A 262 7.38 15.98 1.27
CA LYS A 262 6.34 15.80 2.29
C LYS A 262 6.77 14.71 3.24
N VAL A 263 6.84 15.03 4.52
CA VAL A 263 7.10 14.07 5.60
C VAL A 263 5.82 13.82 6.36
N THR A 264 5.47 12.57 6.53
CA THR A 264 4.24 12.15 7.22
C THR A 264 4.62 11.25 8.41
N LEU A 265 4.15 11.61 9.59
CA LEU A 265 4.24 10.76 10.78
C LEU A 265 3.06 9.78 10.76
N ILE A 266 3.34 8.52 11.02
CA ILE A 266 2.35 7.44 11.01
C ILE A 266 2.29 6.80 12.39
N GLY A 267 1.08 6.58 12.88
CA GLY A 267 0.79 5.94 14.14
C GLY A 267 -0.67 6.10 14.52
N THR A 268 -1.22 5.13 15.21
CA THR A 268 -2.65 5.06 15.55
C THR A 268 -3.10 6.08 16.58
N LYS A 269 -2.20 6.56 17.46
CA LYS A 269 -2.53 7.49 18.56
C LYS A 269 -1.83 8.85 18.47
N ILE A 270 -1.38 9.26 17.30
CA ILE A 270 -0.66 10.54 17.13
C ILE A 270 -1.49 11.73 17.60
N THR A 271 -2.78 11.75 17.24
CA THR A 271 -3.70 12.84 17.58
C THR A 271 -4.13 12.86 19.05
N GLU A 272 -4.11 11.71 19.71
CA GLU A 272 -4.50 11.56 21.12
C GLU A 272 -3.31 11.77 22.08
N THR A 273 -2.07 11.73 21.57
CA THR A 273 -0.87 11.84 22.41
C THR A 273 -0.40 13.28 22.51
N PRO A 274 -0.48 13.91 23.69
CA PRO A 274 -0.02 15.28 23.87
C PRO A 274 1.46 15.43 23.59
N GLY A 275 1.86 16.52 22.94
CA GLY A 275 3.26 16.90 22.75
C GLY A 275 3.95 16.28 21.54
N VAL A 276 3.32 15.43 20.74
CA VAL A 276 3.89 14.88 19.50
C VAL A 276 4.31 15.99 18.56
N ILE A 277 3.40 16.92 18.23
CA ILE A 277 3.69 18.06 17.35
C ILE A 277 4.83 18.92 17.91
N ALA A 278 4.86 19.16 19.21
CA ALA A 278 5.93 19.92 19.83
C ALA A 278 7.31 19.25 19.71
N ARG A 279 7.36 17.91 19.73
CA ARG A 279 8.59 17.14 19.48
C ARG A 279 9.05 17.28 18.03
N VAL A 280 8.12 17.20 17.09
CA VAL A 280 8.40 17.38 15.65
C VAL A 280 8.94 18.77 15.37
N VAL A 281 8.24 19.80 15.84
CA VAL A 281 8.68 21.21 15.66
C VAL A 281 10.07 21.43 16.24
N ARG A 282 10.35 20.90 17.45
CA ARG A 282 11.70 20.99 18.04
C ARG A 282 12.77 20.27 17.22
N ALA A 283 12.43 19.10 16.64
CA ALA A 283 13.36 18.37 15.79
C ALA A 283 13.68 19.14 14.51
N LEU A 284 12.67 19.67 13.84
CA LEU A 284 12.82 20.50 12.65
C LEU A 284 13.62 21.78 12.93
N SER A 285 13.26 22.50 14.00
CA SER A 285 14.00 23.71 14.43
C SER A 285 15.47 23.43 14.74
N LYS A 286 15.80 22.28 15.36
CA LYS A 286 17.17 21.84 15.57
C LYS A 286 17.95 21.59 14.28
N ALA A 287 17.25 21.13 13.24
CA ALA A 287 17.79 20.88 11.91
C ALA A 287 17.86 22.14 11.03
N GLY A 288 17.40 23.29 11.52
CA GLY A 288 17.37 24.52 10.75
C GLY A 288 16.25 24.60 9.73
N ILE A 289 15.20 23.83 9.92
CA ILE A 289 14.00 23.75 9.06
C ILE A 289 12.83 24.49 9.71
#